data_e4af1cfa1493f9d9fdd4813bb47af1be
#
_entry.id   e4af1cfa1493f9d9fdd4813bb47af1be
#
_cell.length_a   1.000
_cell.length_b   1.000
_cell.length_c   1.000
_cell.angle_alpha   90.00
_cell.angle_beta   90.00
_cell.angle_gamma   90.00
#
_symmetry.space_group_name_H-M   'P 1'
#
loop_
_entity.id
_entity.type
_entity.pdbx_description
1 polymer ?
#
loop_
_entity_poly.entity_id
_entity_poly.type
_entity_poly.pdbx_seq_one_letter_code
_entity_poly.pdbx_strand_id
1 'polypeptide(L)'
;MELHPGVFVSNVGTEEWRADPEIGGGAEEHVLFEADALRAGLSRFSEDADTTPPVWTLPATQVLLVLEGEARIEIEGGPELTLKEGDMASLPKGAVTTWHLTLPFKELWVLAD
;
A
#
# COMPACT_ATOMS: atom_id res chain seq x y z
N MET A 1 -14.20 8.16 7.87
CA MET A 1 -15.40 8.96 8.13
C MET A 1 -15.11 10.43 7.85
N GLU A 2 -15.96 11.07 7.06
CA GLU A 2 -15.86 12.50 6.80
C GLU A 2 -16.58 13.26 7.92
N LEU A 3 -15.85 14.06 8.70
CA LEU A 3 -16.39 14.83 9.82
C LEU A 3 -16.86 16.23 9.42
N HIS A 4 -16.34 16.73 8.30
CA HIS A 4 -16.57 18.06 7.77
C HIS A 4 -16.16 18.02 6.30
N PRO A 5 -16.72 18.83 5.40
CA PRO A 5 -16.29 18.79 3.99
C PRO A 5 -14.77 18.84 3.86
N GLY A 6 -14.19 17.78 3.26
CA GLY A 6 -12.76 17.64 3.08
C GLY A 6 -11.97 17.15 4.29
N VAL A 7 -12.62 16.87 5.42
CA VAL A 7 -11.96 16.36 6.63
C VAL A 7 -12.34 14.89 6.87
N PHE A 8 -11.38 13.98 6.69
CA PHE A 8 -11.57 12.55 6.83
C PHE A 8 -10.75 12.02 7.99
N VAL A 9 -11.34 11.13 8.77
CA VAL A 9 -10.67 10.51 9.93
C VAL A 9 -10.91 9.00 9.88
N SER A 10 -9.87 8.24 10.13
CA SER A 10 -9.94 6.79 10.28
C SER A 10 -8.88 6.32 11.27
N ASN A 11 -8.69 5.03 11.37
CA ASN A 11 -7.78 4.40 12.31
C ASN A 11 -7.14 3.18 11.66
N VAL A 12 -5.87 2.92 11.95
CA VAL A 12 -5.16 1.75 11.41
C VAL A 12 -5.79 0.42 11.82
N GLY A 13 -6.60 0.42 12.88
CA GLY A 13 -7.36 -0.74 13.31
C GLY A 13 -8.76 -0.85 12.73
N THR A 14 -9.08 -0.06 11.69
CA THR A 14 -10.41 -0.09 11.06
C THR A 14 -10.80 -1.50 10.61
N GLU A 15 -12.09 -1.79 10.66
CA GLU A 15 -12.66 -3.04 10.14
C GLU A 15 -13.37 -2.81 8.79
N GLU A 16 -13.26 -1.61 8.23
CA GLU A 16 -13.88 -1.26 6.95
C GLU A 16 -12.90 -1.54 5.81
N TRP A 17 -13.04 -2.68 5.17
CA TRP A 17 -12.18 -3.13 4.09
C TRP A 17 -12.97 -3.57 2.88
N ARG A 18 -12.39 -3.36 1.70
CA ARG A 18 -12.95 -3.85 0.44
C ARG A 18 -11.85 -4.54 -0.38
N ALA A 19 -12.22 -5.45 -1.27
CA ALA A 19 -11.25 -6.08 -2.15
C ALA A 19 -10.56 -5.00 -3.01
N ASP A 20 -9.23 -5.12 -3.17
CA ASP A 20 -8.48 -4.25 -4.05
C ASP A 20 -8.66 -4.72 -5.49
N PRO A 21 -9.30 -3.92 -6.36
CA PRO A 21 -9.59 -4.35 -7.73
C PRO A 21 -8.37 -4.35 -8.64
N GLU A 22 -7.30 -3.62 -8.28
CA GLU A 22 -6.09 -3.53 -9.09
C GLU A 22 -5.12 -4.66 -8.81
N ILE A 23 -4.97 -5.03 -7.54
CA ILE A 23 -4.02 -6.06 -7.12
C ILE A 23 -4.65 -7.44 -7.15
N GLY A 24 -5.86 -7.59 -6.61
CA GLY A 24 -6.53 -8.88 -6.51
C GLY A 24 -5.84 -9.82 -5.53
N GLY A 25 -6.04 -11.14 -5.70
CA GLY A 25 -5.32 -12.16 -4.93
C GLY A 25 -5.56 -12.15 -3.43
N GLY A 26 -6.69 -11.62 -2.96
CA GLY A 26 -6.98 -11.48 -1.54
C GLY A 26 -6.47 -10.19 -0.92
N ALA A 27 -5.93 -9.28 -1.72
CA ALA A 27 -5.57 -7.95 -1.27
C ALA A 27 -6.82 -7.14 -0.96
N GLU A 28 -6.79 -6.42 0.15
CA GLU A 28 -7.88 -5.53 0.57
C GLU A 28 -7.36 -4.12 0.80
N GLU A 29 -8.22 -3.15 0.61
CA GLU A 29 -7.88 -1.74 0.84
C GLU A 29 -8.93 -1.03 1.67
N HIS A 30 -8.47 0.00 2.39
CA HIS A 30 -9.31 0.96 3.09
C HIS A 30 -8.84 2.34 2.65
N VAL A 31 -9.66 3.03 1.84
CA VAL A 31 -9.29 4.34 1.30
C VAL A 31 -9.74 5.43 2.26
N LEU A 32 -8.78 6.22 2.75
CA LEU A 32 -9.05 7.36 3.63
C LEU A 32 -9.50 8.56 2.81
N PHE A 33 -8.78 8.84 1.71
CA PHE A 33 -9.02 10.00 0.86
C PHE A 33 -8.66 9.67 -0.58
N GLU A 34 -9.47 10.15 -1.52
CA GLU A 34 -9.21 9.93 -2.94
C GLU A 34 -9.56 11.16 -3.75
N ALA A 35 -8.56 11.69 -4.45
CA ALA A 35 -8.70 12.75 -5.43
C ALA A 35 -7.68 12.46 -6.55
N ASP A 36 -7.76 13.22 -7.66
CA ASP A 36 -6.89 12.95 -8.82
C ASP A 36 -5.40 13.05 -8.48
N ALA A 37 -5.02 14.06 -7.69
CA ALA A 37 -3.62 14.34 -7.38
C ALA A 37 -3.12 13.71 -6.08
N LEU A 38 -4.02 13.18 -5.25
CA LEU A 38 -3.65 12.61 -3.96
C LEU A 38 -4.63 11.53 -3.53
N ARG A 39 -4.08 10.37 -3.19
CA ARG A 39 -4.86 9.27 -2.59
C ARG A 39 -4.12 8.74 -1.39
N ALA A 40 -4.83 8.37 -0.35
CA ALA A 40 -4.22 7.82 0.86
C ALA A 40 -5.12 6.77 1.47
N GLY A 41 -4.52 5.75 2.05
CA GLY A 41 -5.27 4.68 2.68
C GLY A 41 -4.38 3.60 3.26
N LEU A 42 -5.00 2.45 3.48
CA LEU A 42 -4.36 1.25 4.01
C LEU A 42 -4.55 0.11 3.03
N SER A 43 -3.56 -0.77 2.95
CA SER A 43 -3.68 -2.05 2.25
C SER A 43 -3.32 -3.17 3.20
N ARG A 44 -3.99 -4.33 3.06
CA ARG A 44 -3.64 -5.52 3.82
C ARG A 44 -3.74 -6.77 2.96
N PHE A 45 -2.88 -7.73 3.31
CA PHE A 45 -2.85 -9.06 2.71
C PHE A 45 -2.89 -10.05 3.86
N SER A 46 -3.94 -10.87 3.93
CA SER A 46 -4.06 -11.89 4.97
C SER A 46 -3.14 -13.08 4.68
N GLU A 47 -3.03 -13.99 5.63
CA GLU A 47 -2.24 -15.22 5.46
C GLU A 47 -2.72 -16.08 4.28
N ASP A 48 -3.99 -15.94 3.90
CA ASP A 48 -4.60 -16.67 2.79
C ASP A 48 -4.44 -15.96 1.44
N ALA A 49 -3.80 -14.79 1.40
CA ALA A 49 -3.61 -14.05 0.16
C ALA A 49 -2.71 -14.82 -0.81
N ASP A 50 -2.91 -14.55 -2.11
CA ASP A 50 -2.07 -15.13 -3.16
C ASP A 50 -0.63 -14.63 -2.95
N THR A 51 0.32 -15.58 -2.85
CA THR A 51 1.72 -15.28 -2.60
C THR A 51 2.51 -14.98 -3.88
N THR A 52 1.89 -15.04 -5.05
CA THR A 52 2.54 -14.66 -6.30
C THR A 52 2.93 -13.18 -6.22
N PRO A 53 4.22 -12.84 -6.32
CA PRO A 53 4.66 -11.46 -6.18
C PRO A 53 4.03 -10.56 -7.23
N PRO A 54 3.27 -9.53 -6.83
CA PRO A 54 2.73 -8.58 -7.80
C PRO A 54 3.84 -7.73 -8.39
N VAL A 55 3.74 -7.47 -9.70
CA VAL A 55 4.58 -6.49 -10.40
C VAL A 55 3.72 -5.26 -10.60
N TRP A 56 4.17 -4.12 -10.12
CA TRP A 56 3.38 -2.91 -10.15
C TRP A 56 4.20 -1.71 -10.59
N THR A 57 3.73 -1.04 -11.64
CA THR A 57 4.31 0.23 -12.09
C THR A 57 3.58 1.34 -11.34
N LEU A 58 4.33 2.15 -10.61
CA LEU A 58 3.74 3.18 -9.74
C LEU A 58 3.11 4.30 -10.57
N PRO A 59 1.79 4.54 -10.41
CA PRO A 59 1.09 5.59 -11.15
C PRO A 59 1.41 6.99 -10.63
N ALA A 60 1.98 7.08 -9.45
CA ALA A 60 2.30 8.32 -8.76
C ALA A 60 3.46 8.06 -7.80
N THR A 61 4.03 9.10 -7.23
CA THR A 61 5.00 8.94 -6.14
C THR A 61 4.28 8.30 -4.96
N GLN A 62 4.86 7.24 -4.41
CA GLN A 62 4.29 6.54 -3.26
C GLN A 62 5.15 6.72 -2.02
N VAL A 63 4.48 7.08 -0.91
CA VAL A 63 5.08 7.02 0.42
C VAL A 63 4.35 5.91 1.17
N LEU A 64 5.09 5.05 1.87
CA LEU A 64 4.48 3.96 2.63
C LEU A 64 5.11 3.79 4.00
N LEU A 65 4.32 3.26 4.91
CA LEU A 65 4.72 2.86 6.25
C LEU A 65 4.25 1.43 6.47
N VAL A 66 5.18 0.53 6.78
CA VAL A 66 4.82 -0.87 7.08
C VAL A 66 4.27 -0.96 8.50
N LEU A 67 3.04 -1.46 8.62
CA LEU A 67 2.35 -1.61 9.92
C LEU A 67 2.43 -3.03 10.44
N GLU A 68 2.52 -4.03 9.57
CA GLU A 68 2.59 -5.44 9.94
C GLU A 68 3.28 -6.23 8.83
N GLY A 69 4.09 -7.21 9.19
CA GLY A 69 4.81 -8.06 8.25
C GLY A 69 6.05 -7.40 7.69
N GLU A 70 6.50 -7.88 6.54
CA GLU A 70 7.67 -7.38 5.84
C GLU A 70 7.41 -7.29 4.34
N ALA A 71 8.08 -6.37 3.67
CA ALA A 71 8.06 -6.27 2.22
C ALA A 71 9.49 -6.21 1.69
N ARG A 72 9.81 -7.09 0.74
CA ARG A 72 11.04 -7.00 -0.05
C ARG A 72 10.63 -6.51 -1.43
N ILE A 73 11.10 -5.34 -1.79
CA ILE A 73 10.70 -4.64 -3.01
C ILE A 73 11.88 -4.56 -3.96
N GLU A 74 11.74 -5.19 -5.14
CA GLU A 74 12.72 -5.09 -6.20
C GLU A 74 12.29 -3.95 -7.13
N ILE A 75 13.20 -3.00 -7.36
CA ILE A 75 12.95 -1.88 -8.27
C ILE A 75 13.75 -2.13 -9.53
N GLU A 76 13.07 -2.23 -10.68
CA GLU A 76 13.72 -2.46 -11.96
C GLU A 76 14.74 -1.34 -12.24
N GLY A 77 16.01 -1.74 -12.47
CA GLY A 77 17.10 -0.80 -12.71
C GLY A 77 17.56 -0.05 -11.45
N GLY A 78 17.09 -0.42 -10.28
CA GLY A 78 17.39 0.25 -9.03
C GLY A 78 17.72 -0.71 -7.89
N PRO A 79 17.71 -0.22 -6.65
CA PRO A 79 18.02 -1.03 -5.49
C PRO A 79 16.88 -1.99 -5.12
N GLU A 80 17.21 -2.97 -4.30
CA GLU A 80 16.24 -3.81 -3.61
C GLU A 80 16.07 -3.27 -2.18
N LEU A 81 14.82 -3.12 -1.74
CA LEU A 81 14.51 -2.65 -0.39
C LEU A 81 13.96 -3.79 0.44
N THR A 82 14.32 -3.84 1.71
CA THR A 82 13.68 -4.71 2.70
C THR A 82 13.10 -3.83 3.79
N LEU A 83 11.79 -3.84 3.92
CA LEU A 83 11.06 -3.00 4.87
C LEU A 83 10.38 -3.88 5.90
N LYS A 84 10.55 -3.53 7.16
CA LYS A 84 9.95 -4.20 8.31
C LYS A 84 8.93 -3.29 8.97
N GLU A 85 8.18 -3.84 9.91
CA GLU A 85 7.22 -3.08 10.71
C GLU A 85 7.87 -1.81 11.27
N GLY A 86 7.26 -0.67 11.02
CA GLY A 86 7.74 0.65 11.41
C GLY A 86 8.64 1.33 10.39
N ASP A 87 9.06 0.64 9.34
CA ASP A 87 9.89 1.25 8.30
C ASP A 87 9.04 2.05 7.31
N MET A 88 9.62 3.11 6.79
CA MET A 88 9.01 3.99 5.80
C MET A 88 9.86 4.03 4.55
N ALA A 89 9.22 4.21 3.41
CA ALA A 89 9.91 4.38 2.15
C ALA A 89 9.16 5.35 1.23
N SER A 90 9.90 5.94 0.31
CA SER A 90 9.36 6.77 -0.77
C SER A 90 9.84 6.18 -2.09
N LEU A 91 8.91 5.95 -3.01
CA LEU A 91 9.19 5.36 -4.32
C LEU A 91 8.71 6.32 -5.41
N PRO A 92 9.51 6.54 -6.47
CA PRO A 92 9.15 7.52 -7.49
C PRO A 92 8.08 7.03 -8.44
N LYS A 93 7.31 7.97 -8.98
CA LYS A 93 6.36 7.72 -10.07
C LYS A 93 7.07 7.04 -11.22
N GLY A 94 6.44 6.03 -11.80
CA GLY A 94 6.97 5.29 -12.95
C GLY A 94 7.89 4.13 -12.60
N ALA A 95 8.26 3.98 -11.34
CA ALA A 95 9.09 2.84 -10.93
C ALA A 95 8.33 1.53 -11.17
N VAL A 96 9.03 0.55 -11.76
CA VAL A 96 8.50 -0.80 -11.93
C VAL A 96 8.99 -1.63 -10.75
N THR A 97 8.05 -2.10 -9.94
CA THR A 97 8.36 -2.74 -8.67
C THR A 97 7.79 -4.15 -8.60
N THR A 98 8.53 -5.06 -7.95
CA THR A 98 8.07 -6.41 -7.64
C THR A 98 8.09 -6.57 -6.13
N TRP A 99 6.96 -6.92 -5.54
CA TRP A 99 6.78 -6.99 -4.09
C TRP A 99 6.74 -8.42 -3.61
N HIS A 100 7.62 -8.75 -2.67
CA HIS A 100 7.63 -10.05 -1.98
C HIS A 100 7.22 -9.81 -0.54
N LEU A 101 6.03 -10.25 -0.18
CA LEU A 101 5.44 -9.97 1.12
C LEU A 101 5.57 -11.14 2.08
N THR A 102 5.89 -10.84 3.34
CA THR A 102 5.75 -11.78 4.45
C THR A 102 4.37 -11.52 5.06
N LEU A 103 3.49 -12.51 4.94
CA LEU A 103 2.09 -12.41 5.36
C LEU A 103 1.89 -12.81 6.82
N PRO A 104 0.93 -12.23 7.54
CA PRO A 104 0.06 -11.14 7.08
C PRO A 104 0.84 -9.82 6.91
N PHE A 105 0.43 -9.02 5.93
CA PHE A 105 1.08 -7.75 5.64
C PHE A 105 0.06 -6.62 5.66
N LYS A 106 0.46 -5.47 6.21
CA LYS A 106 -0.38 -4.28 6.25
C LYS A 106 0.49 -3.04 6.13
N GLU A 107 0.03 -2.09 5.33
CA GLU A 107 0.72 -0.82 5.14
C GLU A 107 -0.23 0.35 5.08
N LEU A 108 0.29 1.52 5.46
CA LEU A 108 -0.32 2.80 5.14
C LEU A 108 0.40 3.33 3.92
N TRP A 109 -0.35 3.84 2.94
CA TRP A 109 0.23 4.39 1.72
C TRP A 109 -0.37 5.73 1.36
N VAL A 110 0.45 6.56 0.71
CA VAL A 110 0.04 7.82 0.11
C VAL A 110 0.57 7.83 -1.32
N LEU A 111 -0.30 8.12 -2.26
CA LEU A 111 0.04 8.30 -3.68
C LEU A 111 -0.19 9.76 -4.03
N ALA A 112 0.85 10.45 -4.46
CA ALA A 112 0.78 11.86 -4.81
C ALA A 112 1.34 12.09 -6.22
N ASP A 113 0.51 12.63 -7.06
CA ASP A 113 0.88 12.92 -8.46
C ASP A 113 1.39 14.36 -8.62
#